data_0731fe416f37caa9500deeba1edefa3f
#
_entry.id   0731fe416f37caa9500deeba1edefa3f
#
_cell.length_a   1.000
_cell.length_b   1.000
_cell.length_c   1.000
_cell.angle_alpha   90.00
_cell.angle_beta   90.00
_cell.angle_gamma   90.00
#
_symmetry.space_group_name_H-M   'P 1'
#
loop_
_entity.id
_entity.type
_entity.pdbx_description
1 polymer ?
#
loop_
_entity_poly.entity_id
_entity_poly.type
_entity_poly.pdbx_seq_one_letter_code
_entity_poly.pdbx_strand_id
1 'polypeptide(L)'
;MSISREEQLRNNRRLSRQIVGAVAIVLIIIGLFTVLSWVVGVLRSALDDTERRQSYADRLYGLVMFDTMPFDDVSKVDQSEFLQAAIWGAVYQIQKRDNGLSDYERDSETGSIILPKLEVDTYLTNLLGPDYKITDGSFQTEEFNYTYDEEKQGYLVPVTSMVAMYTPEVEKISTQSGKTYVTVGYIPSGEINLTAPTEPTKYMDYVFTRGEGRKWYLSALQESDMQPEVSASTAAPTTDSGDPQELVQNNLDSTV
;
A
#
# COMPACT_ATOMS: atom_id res chain seq x y z
N MET A 1 81.89 8.43 13.46
CA MET A 1 80.97 8.52 14.63
C MET A 1 80.12 7.21 14.66
N SER A 2 80.50 6.27 15.52
CA SER A 2 79.74 5.04 15.65
C SER A 2 78.54 5.27 16.61
N ILE A 3 77.34 5.20 16.09
CA ILE A 3 76.11 5.26 16.89
C ILE A 3 76.16 4.12 17.89
N SER A 4 75.97 4.41 19.20
CA SER A 4 76.08 3.43 20.24
C SER A 4 74.95 2.38 20.09
N ARG A 5 75.24 1.16 20.38
CA ARG A 5 74.29 0.02 20.26
C ARG A 5 72.96 0.28 21.03
N GLU A 6 73.03 1.06 22.10
CA GLU A 6 71.84 1.44 22.89
C GLU A 6 70.96 2.49 22.20
N GLU A 7 71.50 3.43 21.43
CA GLU A 7 70.75 4.40 20.65
C GLU A 7 70.05 3.73 19.49
N GLN A 8 70.64 2.73 18.85
CA GLN A 8 70.00 1.94 17.82
C GLN A 8 68.80 1.15 18.37
N LEU A 9 68.91 0.57 19.56
CA LEU A 9 67.84 -0.16 20.21
C LEU A 9 66.66 0.77 20.64
N ARG A 10 66.94 1.96 21.10
CA ARG A 10 65.91 2.98 21.43
C ARG A 10 65.19 3.47 20.18
N ASN A 11 65.92 3.72 19.11
CA ASN A 11 65.36 4.19 17.85
C ASN A 11 64.46 3.11 17.20
N ASN A 12 64.86 1.84 17.21
CA ASN A 12 64.07 0.74 16.71
C ASN A 12 62.78 0.52 17.53
N ARG A 13 62.82 0.67 18.86
CA ARG A 13 61.61 0.63 19.70
C ARG A 13 60.64 1.78 19.46
N ARG A 14 61.11 2.97 19.16
CA ARG A 14 60.30 4.13 18.79
C ARG A 14 59.66 3.93 17.41
N LEU A 15 60.44 3.45 16.44
CA LEU A 15 59.99 3.16 15.09
C LEU A 15 58.91 2.05 15.08
N SER A 16 59.13 0.96 15.83
CA SER A 16 58.14 -0.12 15.92
C SER A 16 56.83 0.33 16.55
N ARG A 17 56.85 1.20 17.59
CA ARG A 17 55.65 1.77 18.19
C ARG A 17 54.92 2.70 17.23
N GLN A 18 55.62 3.47 16.42
CA GLN A 18 55.05 4.34 15.40
C GLN A 18 54.39 3.53 14.28
N ILE A 19 55.05 2.45 13.83
CA ILE A 19 54.50 1.55 12.82
C ILE A 19 53.24 0.85 13.34
N VAL A 20 53.26 0.33 14.57
CA VAL A 20 52.06 -0.31 15.19
C VAL A 20 50.93 0.70 15.33
N GLY A 21 51.23 1.95 15.74
CA GLY A 21 50.22 3.00 15.83
C GLY A 21 49.63 3.36 14.46
N ALA A 22 50.46 3.47 13.44
CA ALA A 22 49.98 3.73 12.08
C ALA A 22 49.11 2.61 11.52
N VAL A 23 49.50 1.33 11.73
CA VAL A 23 48.69 0.16 11.33
C VAL A 23 47.36 0.16 12.07
N ALA A 24 47.36 0.45 13.38
CA ALA A 24 46.10 0.51 14.14
C ALA A 24 45.15 1.59 13.62
N ILE A 25 45.67 2.78 13.27
CA ILE A 25 44.85 3.85 12.69
C ILE A 25 44.25 3.42 11.33
N VAL A 26 45.04 2.80 10.47
CA VAL A 26 44.57 2.29 9.17
C VAL A 26 43.47 1.26 9.35
N LEU A 27 43.62 0.34 10.29
CA LEU A 27 42.57 -0.68 10.60
C LEU A 27 41.30 -0.04 11.14
N ILE A 28 41.40 0.99 11.99
CA ILE A 28 40.24 1.73 12.48
C ILE A 28 39.52 2.44 11.33
N ILE A 29 40.23 3.07 10.41
CA ILE A 29 39.66 3.75 9.24
C ILE A 29 38.92 2.74 8.34
N ILE A 30 39.56 1.59 8.06
CA ILE A 30 38.92 0.52 7.27
C ILE A 30 37.67 -0.02 7.98
N GLY A 31 37.75 -0.27 9.30
CA GLY A 31 36.61 -0.71 10.10
C GLY A 31 35.45 0.30 10.08
N LEU A 32 35.75 1.58 10.23
CA LEU A 32 34.74 2.65 10.18
C LEU A 32 34.09 2.74 8.79
N PHE A 33 34.89 2.63 7.72
CA PHE A 33 34.37 2.66 6.35
C PHE A 33 33.49 1.46 6.03
N THR A 34 33.85 0.24 6.49
CA THR A 34 33.02 -0.96 6.29
C THR A 34 31.69 -0.87 7.03
N VAL A 35 31.69 -0.41 8.29
CA VAL A 35 30.45 -0.21 9.07
C VAL A 35 29.56 0.84 8.40
N LEU A 36 30.13 1.97 7.97
CA LEU A 36 29.38 3.03 7.31
C LEU A 36 28.76 2.54 5.98
N SER A 37 29.52 1.80 5.17
CA SER A 37 29.03 1.21 3.92
C SER A 37 27.91 0.20 4.16
N TRP A 38 28.00 -0.60 5.21
CA TRP A 38 26.94 -1.54 5.59
C TRP A 38 25.65 -0.81 6.02
N VAL A 39 25.76 0.20 6.88
CA VAL A 39 24.62 1.03 7.31
C VAL A 39 23.94 1.71 6.12
N VAL A 40 24.71 2.31 5.20
CA VAL A 40 24.16 2.93 3.98
C VAL A 40 23.47 1.89 3.10
N GLY A 41 24.03 0.69 2.98
CA GLY A 41 23.41 -0.42 2.24
C GLY A 41 22.05 -0.85 2.81
N VAL A 42 21.96 -1.01 4.13
CA VAL A 42 20.71 -1.37 4.83
C VAL A 42 19.66 -0.26 4.68
N LEU A 43 20.07 1.02 4.84
CA LEU A 43 19.14 2.14 4.66
C LEU A 43 18.60 2.24 3.22
N ARG A 44 19.45 2.06 2.21
CA ARG A 44 19.01 2.06 0.81
C ARG A 44 18.03 0.91 0.52
N SER A 45 18.33 -0.28 1.01
CA SER A 45 17.45 -1.45 0.82
C SER A 45 16.08 -1.24 1.48
N ALA A 46 16.03 -0.65 2.68
CA ALA A 46 14.79 -0.35 3.38
C ALA A 46 13.96 0.73 2.66
N LEU A 47 14.60 1.78 2.14
CA LEU A 47 13.95 2.83 1.37
C LEU A 47 13.39 2.30 0.04
N ASP A 48 14.15 1.47 -0.67
CA ASP A 48 13.75 0.86 -1.94
C ASP A 48 12.52 -0.06 -1.75
N ASP A 49 12.44 -0.81 -0.66
CA ASP A 49 11.29 -1.65 -0.32
C ASP A 49 10.03 -0.79 -0.02
N THR A 50 10.19 0.32 0.69
CA THR A 50 9.10 1.25 0.99
C THR A 50 8.55 1.91 -0.26
N GLU A 51 9.40 2.42 -1.14
CA GLU A 51 8.99 3.01 -2.42
C GLU A 51 8.29 1.99 -3.32
N ARG A 52 8.81 0.77 -3.34
CA ARG A 52 8.21 -0.33 -4.10
C ARG A 52 6.82 -0.70 -3.58
N ARG A 53 6.64 -0.83 -2.26
CA ARG A 53 5.33 -1.07 -1.62
C ARG A 53 4.36 0.05 -1.96
N GLN A 54 4.78 1.31 -1.80
CA GLN A 54 3.95 2.47 -2.12
C GLN A 54 3.55 2.49 -3.60
N SER A 55 4.46 2.16 -4.51
CA SER A 55 4.17 2.08 -5.95
C SER A 55 3.08 1.04 -6.27
N TYR A 56 3.09 -0.12 -5.60
CA TYR A 56 2.01 -1.10 -5.75
C TYR A 56 0.72 -0.63 -5.10
N ALA A 57 0.76 -0.05 -3.91
CA ALA A 57 -0.41 0.52 -3.26
C ALA A 57 -1.12 1.56 -4.16
N ASP A 58 -0.35 2.46 -4.75
CA ASP A 58 -0.88 3.49 -5.65
C ASP A 58 -1.49 2.90 -6.93
N ARG A 59 -0.91 1.81 -7.46
CA ARG A 59 -1.44 1.11 -8.63
C ARG A 59 -2.71 0.32 -8.34
N LEU A 60 -2.86 -0.16 -7.13
CA LEU A 60 -3.97 -1.01 -6.72
C LEU A 60 -5.10 -0.23 -6.05
N TYR A 61 -4.89 1.07 -5.78
CA TYR A 61 -5.81 1.89 -5.02
C TYR A 61 -7.26 1.79 -5.52
N GLY A 62 -7.48 1.93 -6.82
CA GLY A 62 -8.84 1.89 -7.39
C GLY A 62 -9.54 0.53 -7.19
N LEU A 63 -8.81 -0.58 -7.31
CA LEU A 63 -9.39 -1.91 -7.09
C LEU A 63 -9.70 -2.16 -5.61
N VAL A 64 -8.82 -1.72 -4.72
CA VAL A 64 -9.01 -1.86 -3.27
C VAL A 64 -10.14 -0.97 -2.77
N MET A 65 -10.24 0.24 -3.32
CA MET A 65 -11.27 1.22 -2.96
C MET A 65 -12.70 0.68 -3.11
N PHE A 66 -12.93 -0.17 -4.12
CA PHE A 66 -14.23 -0.77 -4.43
C PHE A 66 -14.36 -2.23 -4.04
N ASP A 67 -13.38 -2.75 -3.31
CA ASP A 67 -13.41 -4.15 -2.89
C ASP A 67 -13.63 -5.15 -4.04
N THR A 68 -12.89 -4.95 -5.14
CA THR A 68 -13.02 -5.78 -6.35
C THR A 68 -12.98 -7.27 -6.01
N MET A 69 -13.91 -8.03 -6.58
CA MET A 69 -14.03 -9.48 -6.36
C MET A 69 -12.82 -10.24 -6.92
N PRO A 70 -12.44 -11.39 -6.31
CA PRO A 70 -11.38 -12.25 -6.82
C PRO A 70 -11.63 -12.69 -8.27
N PHE A 71 -10.57 -12.76 -9.06
CA PHE A 71 -10.58 -13.24 -10.44
C PHE A 71 -9.27 -13.93 -10.80
N ASP A 72 -9.35 -14.95 -11.65
CA ASP A 72 -8.19 -15.71 -12.14
C ASP A 72 -7.56 -15.11 -13.40
N ASP A 73 -8.33 -14.31 -14.14
CA ASP A 73 -7.94 -13.75 -15.43
C ASP A 73 -8.63 -12.38 -15.64
N VAL A 74 -7.83 -11.35 -15.89
CA VAL A 74 -8.30 -9.98 -16.14
C VAL A 74 -9.26 -9.89 -17.34
N SER A 75 -9.18 -10.82 -18.31
CA SER A 75 -10.07 -10.83 -19.47
C SER A 75 -11.52 -11.27 -19.16
N LYS A 76 -11.74 -11.84 -17.98
CA LYS A 76 -13.07 -12.32 -17.55
C LYS A 76 -13.82 -11.33 -16.67
N VAL A 77 -13.15 -10.29 -16.21
CA VAL A 77 -13.73 -9.23 -15.38
C VAL A 77 -14.49 -8.27 -16.28
N ASP A 78 -15.61 -7.76 -15.81
CA ASP A 78 -16.36 -6.73 -16.54
C ASP A 78 -15.49 -5.48 -16.72
N GLN A 79 -15.49 -4.94 -17.94
CA GLN A 79 -14.69 -3.74 -18.25
C GLN A 79 -15.10 -2.53 -17.41
N SER A 80 -16.36 -2.44 -17.01
CA SER A 80 -16.87 -1.36 -16.15
C SER A 80 -16.22 -1.34 -14.78
N GLU A 81 -15.90 -2.50 -14.20
CA GLU A 81 -15.19 -2.59 -12.92
C GLU A 81 -13.77 -2.02 -13.02
N PHE A 82 -13.03 -2.41 -14.07
CA PHE A 82 -11.70 -1.85 -14.29
C PHE A 82 -11.74 -0.37 -14.66
N LEU A 83 -12.76 0.06 -15.40
CA LEU A 83 -12.91 1.46 -15.77
C LEU A 83 -13.23 2.32 -14.54
N GLN A 84 -14.13 1.87 -13.68
CA GLN A 84 -14.42 2.51 -12.39
C GLN A 84 -13.16 2.60 -11.52
N ALA A 85 -12.45 1.50 -11.35
CA ALA A 85 -11.20 1.46 -10.59
C ALA A 85 -10.14 2.39 -11.18
N ALA A 86 -10.06 2.48 -12.52
CA ALA A 86 -9.11 3.36 -13.19
C ALA A 86 -9.44 4.85 -13.05
N ILE A 87 -10.71 5.22 -13.13
CA ILE A 87 -11.15 6.60 -12.91
C ILE A 87 -10.73 7.06 -11.51
N TRP A 88 -11.08 6.30 -10.49
CA TRP A 88 -10.77 6.69 -9.11
C TRP A 88 -9.31 6.51 -8.73
N GLY A 89 -8.64 5.52 -9.30
CA GLY A 89 -7.20 5.37 -9.16
C GLY A 89 -6.43 6.53 -9.79
N ALA A 90 -6.86 7.01 -10.97
CA ALA A 90 -6.31 8.20 -11.61
C ALA A 90 -6.57 9.47 -10.78
N VAL A 91 -7.80 9.67 -10.28
CA VAL A 91 -8.14 10.78 -9.38
C VAL A 91 -7.23 10.77 -8.15
N TYR A 92 -7.04 9.62 -7.51
CA TYR A 92 -6.16 9.48 -6.36
C TYR A 92 -4.70 9.87 -6.68
N GLN A 93 -4.16 9.40 -7.82
CA GLN A 93 -2.82 9.75 -8.25
C GLN A 93 -2.67 11.25 -8.57
N ILE A 94 -3.70 11.85 -9.17
CA ILE A 94 -3.73 13.29 -9.46
C ILE A 94 -3.73 14.10 -8.16
N GLN A 95 -4.53 13.70 -7.16
CA GLN A 95 -4.58 14.38 -5.85
C GLN A 95 -3.23 14.41 -5.12
N LYS A 96 -2.33 13.48 -5.44
CA LYS A 96 -0.95 13.47 -4.90
C LYS A 96 0.00 14.42 -5.61
N ARG A 97 -0.38 14.99 -6.76
CA ARG A 97 0.42 16.00 -7.48
C ARG A 97 0.29 17.37 -6.79
N ASP A 98 1.24 18.26 -6.98
CA ASP A 98 1.33 19.57 -6.31
C ASP A 98 0.04 20.41 -6.44
N ASN A 99 -0.57 20.46 -7.63
CA ASN A 99 -1.81 21.20 -7.88
C ASN A 99 -3.08 20.35 -7.72
N GLY A 100 -2.93 19.04 -7.62
CA GLY A 100 -4.04 18.11 -7.49
C GLY A 100 -5.09 18.28 -8.58
N LEU A 101 -6.35 18.31 -8.18
CA LEU A 101 -7.50 18.45 -9.09
C LEU A 101 -7.77 19.89 -9.53
N SER A 102 -7.00 20.88 -9.08
CA SER A 102 -7.22 22.29 -9.41
C SER A 102 -6.91 22.61 -10.87
N ASP A 103 -6.08 21.81 -11.54
CA ASP A 103 -5.70 22.00 -12.93
C ASP A 103 -6.74 21.45 -13.93
N TYR A 104 -7.77 20.76 -13.42
CA TYR A 104 -8.77 20.12 -14.27
C TYR A 104 -10.03 20.98 -14.44
N GLU A 105 -10.55 21.02 -15.67
CA GLU A 105 -11.81 21.69 -15.98
C GLU A 105 -12.97 21.08 -15.19
N ARG A 106 -13.92 21.94 -14.81
CA ARG A 106 -15.16 21.51 -14.17
C ARG A 106 -16.33 21.68 -15.12
N ASP A 107 -17.20 20.71 -15.11
CA ASP A 107 -18.48 20.82 -15.77
C ASP A 107 -19.35 21.89 -15.10
N SER A 108 -19.89 22.80 -15.88
CA SER A 108 -20.65 23.96 -15.38
C SER A 108 -22.01 23.61 -14.80
N GLU A 109 -22.59 22.47 -15.19
CA GLU A 109 -23.92 22.04 -14.78
C GLU A 109 -23.85 21.21 -13.50
N THR A 110 -22.91 20.27 -13.42
CA THR A 110 -22.82 19.29 -12.32
C THR A 110 -21.76 19.66 -11.28
N GLY A 111 -20.81 20.54 -11.63
CA GLY A 111 -19.63 20.84 -10.81
C GLY A 111 -18.60 19.70 -10.75
N SER A 112 -18.85 18.59 -11.46
CA SER A 112 -17.94 17.47 -11.58
C SER A 112 -16.64 17.89 -12.27
N ILE A 113 -15.52 17.26 -11.93
CA ILE A 113 -14.31 17.44 -12.75
C ILE A 113 -14.44 16.65 -14.05
N ILE A 114 -13.84 17.17 -15.10
CA ILE A 114 -13.70 16.48 -16.38
C ILE A 114 -12.33 15.81 -16.36
N LEU A 115 -12.32 14.52 -16.03
CA LEU A 115 -11.11 13.71 -15.98
C LEU A 115 -10.75 13.27 -17.40
N PRO A 116 -9.61 13.73 -17.98
CA PRO A 116 -9.23 13.34 -19.32
C PRO A 116 -9.06 11.82 -19.44
N LYS A 117 -9.55 11.26 -20.56
CA LYS A 117 -9.33 9.85 -20.93
C LYS A 117 -7.86 9.42 -20.80
N LEU A 118 -6.93 10.29 -21.15
CA LEU A 118 -5.49 10.01 -21.09
C LEU A 118 -5.04 9.63 -19.67
N GLU A 119 -5.59 10.23 -18.64
CA GLU A 119 -5.27 9.89 -17.24
C GLU A 119 -5.77 8.48 -16.88
N VAL A 120 -6.99 8.17 -17.33
CA VAL A 120 -7.60 6.83 -17.14
C VAL A 120 -6.82 5.77 -17.89
N ASP A 121 -6.52 6.00 -19.18
CA ASP A 121 -5.73 5.09 -20.01
C ASP A 121 -4.32 4.87 -19.45
N THR A 122 -3.72 5.93 -18.90
CA THR A 122 -2.39 5.85 -18.27
C THR A 122 -2.44 4.95 -17.05
N TYR A 123 -3.47 5.10 -16.20
CA TYR A 123 -3.65 4.23 -15.04
C TYR A 123 -3.86 2.77 -15.46
N LEU A 124 -4.77 2.51 -16.41
CA LEU A 124 -5.05 1.17 -16.93
C LEU A 124 -3.80 0.52 -17.55
N THR A 125 -3.07 1.25 -18.38
CA THR A 125 -1.84 0.75 -19.00
C THR A 125 -0.79 0.39 -17.95
N ASN A 126 -0.68 1.17 -16.89
CA ASN A 126 0.23 0.87 -15.79
C ASN A 126 -0.22 -0.35 -14.98
N LEU A 127 -1.52 -0.58 -14.85
CA LEU A 127 -2.09 -1.68 -14.08
C LEU A 127 -2.12 -2.98 -14.89
N LEU A 128 -2.75 -2.96 -16.08
CA LEU A 128 -3.09 -4.13 -16.88
C LEU A 128 -2.18 -4.35 -18.10
N GLY A 129 -1.40 -3.34 -18.47
CA GLY A 129 -0.52 -3.40 -19.63
C GLY A 129 -1.07 -2.70 -20.87
N PRO A 130 -0.20 -2.46 -21.88
CA PRO A 130 -0.57 -1.72 -23.10
C PRO A 130 -1.50 -2.49 -24.04
N ASP A 131 -1.56 -3.81 -23.90
CA ASP A 131 -2.39 -4.67 -24.73
C ASP A 131 -3.85 -4.72 -24.27
N TYR A 132 -4.12 -4.35 -23.01
CA TYR A 132 -5.47 -4.28 -22.47
C TYR A 132 -6.18 -3.04 -23.03
N LYS A 133 -7.31 -3.26 -23.72
CA LYS A 133 -8.10 -2.19 -24.34
C LYS A 133 -9.48 -2.14 -23.70
N ILE A 134 -9.90 -0.96 -23.32
CA ILE A 134 -11.27 -0.66 -22.88
C ILE A 134 -11.96 0.18 -23.95
N THR A 135 -13.24 -0.04 -24.14
CA THR A 135 -14.09 0.82 -24.97
C THR A 135 -14.55 1.99 -24.11
N ASP A 136 -14.24 3.22 -24.56
CA ASP A 136 -14.73 4.41 -23.90
C ASP A 136 -16.23 4.57 -24.09
N GLY A 137 -16.85 5.18 -23.09
CA GLY A 137 -18.28 5.49 -23.12
C GLY A 137 -18.83 5.68 -21.72
N SER A 138 -20.06 6.16 -21.65
CA SER A 138 -20.80 6.21 -20.40
C SER A 138 -21.16 4.79 -19.97
N PHE A 139 -21.07 4.53 -18.67
CA PHE A 139 -21.38 3.22 -18.10
C PHE A 139 -22.01 3.39 -16.71
N GLN A 140 -22.63 2.33 -16.23
CA GLN A 140 -23.24 2.27 -14.92
C GLN A 140 -22.71 1.08 -14.14
N THR A 141 -22.41 1.31 -12.86
CA THR A 141 -22.16 0.26 -11.87
C THR A 141 -23.33 0.22 -10.88
N GLU A 142 -23.29 -0.69 -9.92
CA GLU A 142 -24.32 -0.73 -8.87
C GLU A 142 -24.34 0.55 -8.03
N GLU A 143 -23.22 1.25 -7.93
CA GLU A 143 -23.04 2.41 -7.05
C GLU A 143 -23.20 3.74 -7.78
N PHE A 144 -22.76 3.83 -9.05
CA PHE A 144 -22.62 5.10 -9.76
C PHE A 144 -22.92 5.01 -11.24
N ASN A 145 -23.39 6.16 -11.78
CA ASN A 145 -23.47 6.43 -13.21
C ASN A 145 -22.26 7.27 -13.63
N TYR A 146 -21.50 6.78 -14.59
CA TYR A 146 -20.35 7.47 -15.16
C TYR A 146 -20.70 8.01 -16.54
N THR A 147 -20.60 9.33 -16.70
CA THR A 147 -20.84 9.99 -17.99
C THR A 147 -19.52 10.27 -18.68
N TYR A 148 -19.42 9.85 -19.93
CA TYR A 148 -18.30 10.18 -20.81
C TYR A 148 -18.71 11.31 -21.75
N ASP A 149 -17.93 12.38 -21.78
CA ASP A 149 -18.08 13.51 -22.68
C ASP A 149 -17.19 13.29 -23.91
N GLU A 150 -17.82 13.02 -25.08
CA GLU A 150 -17.09 12.76 -26.32
C GLU A 150 -16.38 13.99 -26.87
N GLU A 151 -16.92 15.21 -26.65
CA GLU A 151 -16.30 16.46 -27.12
C GLU A 151 -15.03 16.77 -26.35
N LYS A 152 -15.06 16.57 -25.04
CA LYS A 152 -13.95 16.85 -24.13
C LYS A 152 -13.03 15.64 -23.94
N GLN A 153 -13.39 14.48 -24.47
CA GLN A 153 -12.63 13.22 -24.32
C GLN A 153 -12.32 12.92 -22.86
N GLY A 154 -13.34 12.95 -21.99
CA GLY A 154 -13.16 12.81 -20.56
C GLY A 154 -14.39 12.30 -19.81
N TYR A 155 -14.18 11.83 -18.59
CA TYR A 155 -15.22 11.35 -17.70
C TYR A 155 -15.63 12.46 -16.70
N LEU A 156 -16.92 12.66 -16.49
CA LEU A 156 -17.45 13.55 -15.46
C LEU A 156 -17.39 12.82 -14.11
N VAL A 157 -16.55 13.31 -13.19
CA VAL A 157 -16.31 12.65 -11.91
C VAL A 157 -16.70 13.55 -10.74
N PRO A 158 -17.68 13.15 -9.91
CA PRO A 158 -18.15 13.93 -8.76
C PRO A 158 -17.21 13.71 -7.55
N VAL A 159 -16.03 14.32 -7.56
CA VAL A 159 -14.96 14.09 -6.58
C VAL A 159 -15.26 14.46 -5.12
N THR A 160 -16.37 15.14 -4.86
CA THR A 160 -16.75 15.58 -3.50
C THR A 160 -17.62 14.58 -2.74
N SER A 161 -18.12 13.54 -3.41
CA SER A 161 -19.15 12.63 -2.88
C SER A 161 -18.63 11.22 -2.58
N MET A 162 -17.37 10.94 -2.92
CA MET A 162 -16.85 9.58 -2.87
C MET A 162 -15.98 9.34 -1.64
N VAL A 163 -16.34 8.31 -0.90
CA VAL A 163 -15.54 7.78 0.21
C VAL A 163 -15.09 6.36 -0.17
N ALA A 164 -13.80 6.12 -0.17
CA ALA A 164 -13.27 4.78 -0.39
C ALA A 164 -13.77 3.82 0.69
N MET A 165 -14.15 2.59 0.34
CA MET A 165 -14.44 1.56 1.34
C MET A 165 -13.16 1.14 2.07
N TYR A 166 -12.10 0.97 1.32
CA TYR A 166 -10.79 0.56 1.83
C TYR A 166 -9.66 1.37 1.24
N THR A 167 -8.56 1.44 1.98
CA THR A 167 -7.26 1.92 1.51
C THR A 167 -6.25 0.78 1.52
N PRO A 168 -5.37 0.68 0.50
CA PRO A 168 -4.39 -0.39 0.39
C PRO A 168 -3.19 -0.17 1.31
N GLU A 169 -2.78 -1.22 2.02
CA GLU A 169 -1.48 -1.33 2.66
C GLU A 169 -0.76 -2.57 2.11
N VAL A 170 0.40 -2.38 1.50
CA VAL A 170 1.17 -3.51 0.95
C VAL A 170 2.01 -4.15 2.06
N GLU A 171 1.63 -5.35 2.46
CA GLU A 171 2.29 -6.10 3.52
C GLU A 171 3.52 -6.88 3.03
N LYS A 172 3.36 -7.54 1.89
CA LYS A 172 4.39 -8.42 1.38
C LYS A 172 4.46 -8.39 -0.15
N ILE A 173 5.67 -8.42 -0.67
CA ILE A 173 5.93 -8.62 -2.10
C ILE A 173 6.84 -9.82 -2.24
N SER A 174 6.40 -10.85 -2.95
CA SER A 174 7.17 -12.06 -3.20
C SER A 174 7.16 -12.42 -4.69
N THR A 175 8.24 -13.01 -5.16
CA THR A 175 8.32 -13.48 -6.55
C THR A 175 8.56 -14.97 -6.54
N GLN A 176 7.66 -15.72 -7.18
CA GLN A 176 7.72 -17.17 -7.26
C GLN A 176 7.25 -17.64 -8.64
N SER A 177 7.95 -18.60 -9.23
CA SER A 177 7.57 -19.21 -10.52
C SER A 177 7.33 -18.19 -11.64
N GLY A 178 8.10 -17.09 -11.67
CA GLY A 178 7.96 -16.05 -12.70
C GLY A 178 6.76 -15.12 -12.53
N LYS A 179 6.05 -15.19 -11.41
CA LYS A 179 4.97 -14.29 -11.02
C LYS A 179 5.38 -13.50 -9.78
N THR A 180 4.88 -12.28 -9.64
CA THR A 180 5.01 -11.48 -8.43
C THR A 180 3.67 -11.44 -7.71
N TYR A 181 3.67 -11.83 -6.44
CA TYR A 181 2.52 -11.79 -5.54
C TYR A 181 2.69 -10.59 -4.62
N VAL A 182 1.68 -9.75 -4.59
CA VAL A 182 1.61 -8.56 -3.73
C VAL A 182 0.45 -8.76 -2.77
N THR A 183 0.76 -9.07 -1.51
CA THR A 183 -0.23 -9.19 -0.45
C THR A 183 -0.58 -7.81 0.05
N VAL A 184 -1.86 -7.46 -0.05
CA VAL A 184 -2.41 -6.16 0.31
C VAL A 184 -3.40 -6.32 1.44
N GLY A 185 -3.17 -5.58 2.51
CA GLY A 185 -4.10 -5.38 3.59
C GLY A 185 -5.13 -4.30 3.22
N TYR A 186 -6.37 -4.56 3.53
CA TYR A 186 -7.51 -3.68 3.30
C TYR A 186 -7.85 -2.96 4.60
N ILE A 187 -7.42 -1.70 4.71
CA ILE A 187 -7.73 -0.84 5.86
C ILE A 187 -9.06 -0.15 5.60
N PRO A 188 -10.10 -0.38 6.41
CA PRO A 188 -11.39 0.28 6.24
C PRO A 188 -11.25 1.79 6.36
N SER A 189 -11.90 2.53 5.48
CA SER A 189 -12.02 3.98 5.63
C SER A 189 -12.95 4.27 6.79
N GLY A 190 -12.47 4.98 7.80
CA GLY A 190 -13.27 5.28 9.01
C GLY A 190 -14.50 6.11 8.69
N GLU A 191 -15.61 5.84 9.38
CA GLU A 191 -16.76 6.74 9.39
C GLU A 191 -16.35 8.10 9.99
N ILE A 192 -17.00 9.17 9.52
CA ILE A 192 -16.68 10.59 9.82
C ILE A 192 -16.55 10.90 11.33
N ASN A 193 -17.06 10.06 12.22
CA ASN A 193 -17.10 10.28 13.67
C ASN A 193 -16.40 9.19 14.51
N LEU A 194 -15.74 8.22 13.90
CA LEU A 194 -15.00 7.16 14.61
C LEU A 194 -13.51 7.26 14.28
N THR A 195 -12.69 6.85 15.23
CA THR A 195 -11.24 6.71 15.00
C THR A 195 -11.05 5.77 13.81
N ALA A 196 -10.42 6.25 12.74
CA ALA A 196 -10.18 5.43 11.56
C ALA A 196 -9.40 4.16 11.98
N PRO A 197 -9.85 2.97 11.54
CA PRO A 197 -9.09 1.75 11.76
C PRO A 197 -7.69 1.90 11.17
N THR A 198 -6.69 1.39 11.88
CA THR A 198 -5.29 1.42 11.42
C THR A 198 -4.81 0.04 10.98
N GLU A 199 -5.62 -0.99 11.20
CA GLU A 199 -5.26 -2.37 10.91
C GLU A 199 -6.14 -2.93 9.78
N PRO A 200 -5.57 -3.75 8.89
CA PRO A 200 -6.32 -4.40 7.84
C PRO A 200 -7.37 -5.36 8.40
N THR A 201 -8.56 -5.38 7.81
CA THR A 201 -9.63 -6.34 8.16
C THR A 201 -9.62 -7.59 7.30
N LYS A 202 -8.94 -7.54 6.15
CA LYS A 202 -8.69 -8.68 5.26
C LYS A 202 -7.45 -8.48 4.43
N TYR A 203 -6.94 -9.57 3.86
CA TYR A 203 -5.79 -9.56 2.96
C TYR A 203 -6.14 -10.23 1.65
N MET A 204 -5.62 -9.66 0.56
CA MET A 204 -5.77 -10.20 -0.79
C MET A 204 -4.41 -10.27 -1.48
N ASP A 205 -4.21 -11.27 -2.32
CA ASP A 205 -3.00 -11.45 -3.12
C ASP A 205 -3.24 -11.03 -4.57
N TYR A 206 -2.62 -9.94 -4.97
CA TYR A 206 -2.58 -9.46 -6.35
C TYR A 206 -1.43 -10.12 -7.09
N VAL A 207 -1.76 -10.84 -8.15
CA VAL A 207 -0.79 -11.61 -8.93
C VAL A 207 -0.40 -10.83 -10.18
N PHE A 208 0.89 -10.55 -10.32
CA PHE A 208 1.44 -9.85 -11.46
C PHE A 208 2.27 -10.80 -12.32
N THR A 209 2.09 -10.71 -13.63
CA THR A 209 2.88 -11.43 -14.63
C THR A 209 3.75 -10.47 -15.41
N ARG A 210 4.82 -10.99 -15.99
CA ARG A 210 5.76 -10.19 -16.77
C ARG A 210 5.21 -10.02 -18.19
N GLY A 211 5.02 -8.77 -18.60
CA GLY A 211 4.63 -8.42 -19.95
C GLY A 211 5.77 -7.77 -20.75
N GLU A 212 5.41 -7.02 -21.80
CA GLU A 212 6.37 -6.32 -22.64
C GLU A 212 7.25 -5.34 -21.85
N GLY A 213 8.48 -5.12 -22.30
CA GLY A 213 9.43 -4.23 -21.65
C GLY A 213 9.89 -4.67 -20.26
N ARG A 214 9.65 -5.94 -19.88
CA ARG A 214 9.96 -6.52 -18.55
C ARG A 214 9.19 -5.88 -17.38
N LYS A 215 8.11 -5.16 -17.65
CA LYS A 215 7.22 -4.62 -16.62
C LYS A 215 6.28 -5.70 -16.10
N TRP A 216 5.79 -5.48 -14.89
CA TRP A 216 4.83 -6.36 -14.23
C TRP A 216 3.42 -5.79 -14.34
N TYR A 217 2.47 -6.60 -14.82
CA TYR A 217 1.07 -6.24 -14.99
C TYR A 217 0.17 -7.20 -14.23
N LEU A 218 -0.93 -6.69 -13.71
CA LEU A 218 -1.92 -7.47 -12.98
C LEU A 218 -2.52 -8.54 -13.89
N SER A 219 -2.62 -9.77 -13.37
CA SER A 219 -3.18 -10.91 -14.09
C SER A 219 -4.27 -11.64 -13.32
N ALA A 220 -4.24 -11.60 -11.99
CA ALA A 220 -5.24 -12.23 -11.14
C ALA A 220 -5.32 -11.53 -9.77
N LEU A 221 -6.43 -11.74 -9.09
CA LEU A 221 -6.69 -11.35 -7.71
C LEU A 221 -7.26 -12.56 -6.97
N GLN A 222 -6.67 -12.94 -5.86
CA GLN A 222 -7.07 -14.10 -5.08
C GLN A 222 -7.08 -13.79 -3.58
N GLU A 223 -7.80 -14.59 -2.80
CA GLU A 223 -7.73 -14.53 -1.34
C GLU A 223 -6.32 -14.86 -0.87
N SER A 224 -5.86 -14.18 0.17
CA SER A 224 -4.55 -14.42 0.77
C SER A 224 -4.64 -15.43 1.91
N ASP A 225 -3.58 -16.24 2.08
CA ASP A 225 -3.41 -17.10 3.26
C ASP A 225 -3.16 -16.29 4.55
N MET A 226 -2.83 -14.99 4.42
CA MET A 226 -2.63 -14.10 5.56
C MET A 226 -3.97 -13.76 6.21
N GLN A 227 -4.04 -13.88 7.52
CA GLN A 227 -5.25 -13.55 8.30
C GLN A 227 -5.02 -12.28 9.12
N PRO A 228 -6.06 -11.44 9.30
CA PRO A 228 -6.00 -10.31 10.22
C PRO A 228 -5.65 -10.77 11.64
N GLU A 229 -4.83 -10.00 12.35
CA GLU A 229 -4.66 -10.23 13.78
C GLU A 229 -6.00 -9.98 14.47
N VAL A 230 -6.56 -11.03 15.08
CA VAL A 230 -7.80 -10.90 15.85
C VAL A 230 -7.42 -10.09 17.10
N SER A 231 -7.60 -8.78 17.05
CA SER A 231 -7.56 -7.94 18.24
C SER A 231 -8.59 -8.52 19.19
N ALA A 232 -8.14 -9.12 20.30
CA ALA A 232 -9.00 -9.67 21.33
C ALA A 232 -9.82 -8.51 21.92
N SER A 233 -10.93 -8.20 21.25
CA SER A 233 -11.96 -7.33 21.80
C SER A 233 -12.38 -7.96 23.11
N THR A 234 -12.07 -7.28 24.20
CA THR A 234 -12.42 -7.54 25.60
C THR A 234 -13.75 -8.27 25.68
N ALA A 235 -13.67 -9.57 25.99
CA ALA A 235 -14.85 -10.34 26.34
C ALA A 235 -15.58 -9.56 27.46
N ALA A 236 -16.78 -9.13 27.18
CA ALA A 236 -17.66 -8.58 28.19
C ALA A 236 -17.73 -9.60 29.34
N PRO A 237 -17.67 -9.18 30.61
CA PRO A 237 -17.79 -10.10 31.71
C PRO A 237 -19.13 -10.82 31.62
N THR A 238 -19.10 -12.13 31.49
CA THR A 238 -20.26 -12.99 31.65
C THR A 238 -20.89 -12.69 33.00
N THR A 239 -21.99 -11.98 32.98
CA THR A 239 -22.88 -11.86 34.12
C THR A 239 -23.42 -13.26 34.38
N ASP A 240 -23.00 -13.82 35.50
CA ASP A 240 -23.50 -15.05 36.08
C ASP A 240 -25.03 -15.01 36.09
N SER A 241 -25.65 -15.91 35.32
CA SER A 241 -27.08 -16.07 35.25
C SER A 241 -27.53 -16.80 36.52
N GLY A 242 -27.83 -16.03 37.54
CA GLY A 242 -28.60 -16.50 38.69
C GLY A 242 -29.95 -17.04 38.23
N ASP A 243 -30.25 -18.24 38.68
CA ASP A 243 -31.42 -19.08 38.51
C ASP A 243 -32.75 -18.29 38.63
N PRO A 244 -33.70 -18.37 37.63
CA PRO A 244 -34.96 -17.63 37.71
C PRO A 244 -36.08 -18.37 38.47
N GLN A 245 -35.81 -19.07 39.57
CA GLN A 245 -36.83 -19.83 40.28
C GLN A 245 -37.22 -19.29 41.65
N GLU A 246 -36.88 -18.07 42.05
CA GLU A 246 -37.25 -17.57 43.41
C GLU A 246 -38.04 -16.26 43.42
N LEU A 247 -38.81 -15.89 42.43
CA LEU A 247 -39.67 -14.69 42.43
C LEU A 247 -41.16 -14.93 42.07
N VAL A 248 -41.73 -16.08 42.40
CA VAL A 248 -43.18 -16.34 42.19
C VAL A 248 -43.85 -16.77 43.51
N GLN A 249 -43.48 -16.25 44.68
CA GLN A 249 -44.20 -16.60 45.91
C GLN A 249 -44.27 -15.49 46.97
N ASN A 250 -44.49 -14.23 46.59
CA ASN A 250 -44.83 -13.21 47.58
C ASN A 250 -45.72 -12.09 47.01
N ASN A 251 -46.84 -12.43 46.36
CA ASN A 251 -47.86 -11.43 46.04
C ASN A 251 -49.28 -12.04 46.07
N LEU A 252 -49.62 -12.79 47.12
CA LEU A 252 -51.00 -13.25 47.39
C LEU A 252 -51.21 -13.24 48.90
N ASP A 253 -51.11 -12.09 49.53
CA ASP A 253 -51.69 -11.84 50.87
C ASP A 253 -51.64 -10.34 51.19
N SER A 254 -52.60 -9.56 50.71
CA SER A 254 -52.98 -8.25 51.24
C SER A 254 -54.13 -7.68 50.40
N THR A 255 -55.33 -8.24 50.53
CA THR A 255 -56.59 -7.48 50.38
C THR A 255 -57.70 -8.21 51.10
N VAL A 256 -57.87 -7.85 52.36
CA VAL A 256 -59.19 -7.75 53.01
C VAL A 256 -59.26 -6.38 53.63
#